data_e1b817279985a0823ef87347c87905dc
#
_entry.id   e1b817279985a0823ef87347c87905dc
#
_cell.length_a   1.000
_cell.length_b   1.000
_cell.length_c   1.000
_cell.angle_alpha   90.00
_cell.angle_beta   90.00
_cell.angle_gamma   90.00
#
_symmetry.space_group_name_H-M   'P 1'
#
loop_
_entity.id
_entity.type
_entity.pdbx_description
1 polymer ?
#
loop_
_entity_poly.entity_id
_entity_poly.type
_entity_poly.pdbx_seq_one_letter_code
_entity_poly.pdbx_strand_id
1 'polypeptide(L)'
;MLRKRLIAAVSVVIVASSLIIGCGSSDTTMSKKVNDTTIAISGSTSVGPLVELEEEEFEANNQDVTIEINQTGSSSGIKDTISGTTEIGMSSRELTDEESKNLKEVTIAVDGIGVVVNKNNPVKNLTLEQIKDIFTGKITNWSEVGGEDKEIVVVSREEGSGTRTAFQEILNYSTEDTVKNAIVNNSTGATKVMVEENDNAIGYMSIGYIDDSIASVNVDWVEATADNVKSGEYKIQRPFLLVYKEGALSEEGQEFIDFILSDKGQAIVAEENLVTVD
;
A
#
# COMPACT_ATOMS: atom_id res chain seq x y z
N MET A 1 -33.22 46.00 -16.33
CA MET A 1 -33.38 46.86 -15.15
C MET A 1 -32.24 46.56 -14.21
N LEU A 2 -31.18 47.18 -14.27
CA LEU A 2 -30.63 48.44 -13.76
C LEU A 2 -30.95 48.75 -12.29
N ARG A 3 -29.94 48.66 -11.40
CA ARG A 3 -29.56 49.64 -10.35
C ARG A 3 -28.54 49.00 -9.41
N LYS A 4 -27.33 49.43 -9.47
CA LYS A 4 -26.58 50.59 -8.90
C LYS A 4 -26.01 50.29 -7.50
N ARG A 5 -24.72 50.19 -7.50
CA ARG A 5 -23.62 50.72 -6.67
C ARG A 5 -24.01 51.45 -5.38
N LEU A 6 -23.31 51.17 -4.30
CA LEU A 6 -22.80 52.20 -3.40
C LEU A 6 -21.46 51.78 -2.79
N ILE A 7 -20.48 52.63 -3.03
CA ILE A 7 -19.15 52.70 -2.43
C ILE A 7 -19.30 53.64 -1.21
N ALA A 8 -18.73 53.29 -0.08
CA ALA A 8 -18.43 54.27 0.95
C ALA A 8 -17.07 53.97 1.57
N ALA A 9 -16.26 55.00 1.56
CA ALA A 9 -14.85 55.03 1.89
C ALA A 9 -14.62 55.52 3.33
N VAL A 10 -13.46 55.14 3.85
CA VAL A 10 -12.49 55.86 4.69
C VAL A 10 -12.94 56.34 6.08
N SER A 11 -12.21 55.87 7.09
CA SER A 11 -11.61 56.80 8.08
C SER A 11 -10.45 56.12 8.81
N VAL A 12 -9.27 56.64 8.59
CA VAL A 12 -8.04 56.48 9.34
C VAL A 12 -8.15 57.26 10.64
N VAL A 13 -7.89 56.64 11.79
CA VAL A 13 -7.59 57.35 13.03
C VAL A 13 -6.29 56.81 13.59
N ILE A 14 -5.27 57.64 13.46
CA ILE A 14 -3.99 57.51 14.18
C ILE A 14 -4.16 58.15 15.54
N VAL A 15 -3.92 57.41 16.64
CA VAL A 15 -3.62 57.99 17.95
C VAL A 15 -2.38 57.34 18.52
N ALA A 16 -1.41 58.18 18.75
CA ALA A 16 -0.11 57.88 19.32
C ALA A 16 -0.12 57.86 20.85
N SER A 17 0.83 57.09 21.38
CA SER A 17 1.54 57.33 22.66
C SER A 17 0.86 56.97 23.96
N SER A 18 1.40 55.92 24.62
CA SER A 18 1.87 56.07 26.02
C SER A 18 2.80 54.90 26.39
N LEU A 19 4.04 55.22 26.61
CA LEU A 19 5.05 54.39 27.29
C LEU A 19 4.61 54.18 28.75
N ILE A 20 4.47 52.91 29.15
CA ILE A 20 4.52 52.53 30.55
C ILE A 20 5.60 51.47 30.71
N ILE A 21 6.71 51.88 31.33
CA ILE A 21 7.75 51.01 31.83
C ILE A 21 7.20 50.34 33.09
N GLY A 22 6.98 49.05 33.04
CA GLY A 22 6.64 48.21 34.18
C GLY A 22 7.62 47.04 34.25
N CYS A 23 8.61 47.14 35.11
CA CYS A 23 9.43 46.00 35.56
C CYS A 23 8.55 44.99 36.29
N GLY A 24 8.68 43.72 35.94
CA GLY A 24 8.20 42.68 36.86
C GLY A 24 7.97 41.35 36.17
N SER A 25 8.79 40.40 36.58
CA SER A 25 8.65 38.94 36.47
C SER A 25 8.95 38.30 35.10
N SER A 26 10.15 37.77 35.04
CA SER A 26 10.56 36.76 34.08
C SER A 26 9.74 35.48 34.28
N ASP A 27 8.56 35.40 33.69
CA ASP A 27 7.99 34.12 33.34
C ASP A 27 8.67 33.70 32.03
N THR A 28 9.75 32.93 32.19
CA THR A 28 10.31 32.13 31.11
C THR A 28 9.29 31.04 30.80
N THR A 29 8.28 31.37 30.03
CA THR A 29 7.57 30.35 29.24
C THR A 29 8.65 29.80 28.30
N MET A 30 9.27 28.69 28.71
CA MET A 30 9.93 27.80 27.76
C MET A 30 8.87 27.43 26.75
N SER A 31 8.89 28.14 25.63
CA SER A 31 8.33 27.62 24.38
C SER A 31 9.10 26.34 24.13
N LYS A 32 8.51 25.19 24.50
CA LYS A 32 8.95 23.88 24.06
C LYS A 32 8.97 24.02 22.53
N LYS A 33 10.15 24.07 21.91
CA LYS A 33 10.26 23.84 20.48
C LYS A 33 9.69 22.44 20.29
N VAL A 34 8.48 22.37 19.80
CA VAL A 34 7.94 21.16 19.22
C VAL A 34 8.85 20.95 18.01
N ASN A 35 9.77 20.02 18.11
CA ASN A 35 10.51 19.55 16.94
C ASN A 35 9.52 18.64 16.23
N ASP A 36 8.78 19.19 15.27
CA ASP A 36 7.96 18.40 14.37
C ASP A 36 8.92 17.55 13.52
N THR A 37 9.01 16.26 13.82
CA THR A 37 9.77 15.30 13.01
C THR A 37 8.87 14.76 11.91
N THR A 38 9.36 14.77 10.67
CA THR A 38 8.66 14.18 9.53
C THR A 38 9.36 12.91 9.07
N ILE A 39 8.66 11.79 9.08
CA ILE A 39 9.10 10.50 8.55
C ILE A 39 8.55 10.36 7.14
N ALA A 40 9.42 10.35 6.13
CA ALA A 40 9.01 10.14 4.74
C ALA A 40 9.04 8.66 4.38
N ILE A 41 7.91 8.14 3.92
CA ILE A 41 7.72 6.73 3.53
C ILE A 41 7.28 6.67 2.07
N SER A 42 7.87 5.80 1.25
CA SER A 42 7.38 5.57 -0.11
C SER A 42 7.38 4.10 -0.49
N GLY A 43 6.53 3.71 -1.46
CA GLY A 43 6.63 2.37 -2.03
C GLY A 43 5.31 1.68 -2.37
N SER A 44 5.18 0.44 -1.95
CA SER A 44 4.12 -0.49 -2.36
C SER A 44 2.71 0.05 -2.14
N THR A 45 1.90 0.06 -3.20
CA THR A 45 0.46 0.37 -3.13
C THR A 45 -0.37 -0.76 -2.48
N SER A 46 0.22 -1.92 -2.21
CA SER A 46 -0.45 -3.01 -1.48
C SER A 46 -0.17 -2.94 0.02
N VAL A 47 1.01 -2.41 0.42
CA VAL A 47 1.40 -2.20 1.82
C VAL A 47 0.82 -0.89 2.35
N GLY A 48 0.71 0.13 1.49
CA GLY A 48 0.32 1.48 1.86
C GLY A 48 -0.89 1.58 2.79
N PRO A 49 -2.05 0.99 2.48
CA PRO A 49 -3.23 1.08 3.36
C PRO A 49 -3.01 0.54 4.78
N LEU A 50 -2.25 -0.55 4.93
CA LEU A 50 -1.90 -1.03 6.26
C LEU A 50 -1.06 0.02 7.00
N VAL A 51 -0.03 0.57 6.33
CA VAL A 51 0.88 1.55 6.95
C VAL A 51 0.15 2.87 7.23
N GLU A 52 -0.86 3.26 6.44
CA GLU A 52 -1.73 4.42 6.70
C GLU A 52 -2.58 4.23 7.97
N LEU A 53 -3.10 3.03 8.22
CA LEU A 53 -3.82 2.72 9.47
C LEU A 53 -2.89 2.73 10.69
N GLU A 54 -1.68 2.20 10.53
CA GLU A 54 -0.65 2.24 11.57
C GLU A 54 -0.18 3.67 11.86
N GLU A 55 -0.02 4.51 10.81
CA GLU A 55 0.28 5.93 10.91
C GLU A 55 -0.78 6.67 11.75
N GLU A 56 -2.06 6.52 11.39
CA GLU A 56 -3.17 7.20 12.08
C GLU A 56 -3.14 6.90 13.59
N GLU A 57 -2.93 5.64 13.96
CA GLU A 57 -2.90 5.22 15.35
C GLU A 57 -1.61 5.66 16.06
N PHE A 58 -0.47 5.67 15.37
CA PHE A 58 0.80 6.12 15.91
C PHE A 58 0.81 7.63 16.15
N GLU A 59 0.40 8.44 15.16
CA GLU A 59 0.36 9.91 15.27
C GLU A 59 -0.63 10.38 16.35
N ALA A 60 -1.73 9.66 16.57
CA ALA A 60 -2.68 9.98 17.64
C ALA A 60 -2.01 10.01 19.04
N ASN A 61 -0.93 9.26 19.22
CA ASN A 61 -0.18 9.16 20.45
C ASN A 61 1.17 9.92 20.43
N ASN A 62 1.62 10.38 19.25
CA ASN A 62 2.91 11.04 19.02
C ASN A 62 2.72 12.36 18.23
N GLN A 63 2.09 13.36 18.83
CA GLN A 63 1.63 14.60 18.20
C GLN A 63 2.74 15.51 17.65
N ASP A 64 4.00 15.21 17.90
CA ASP A 64 5.20 15.88 17.41
C ASP A 64 5.88 15.12 16.24
N VAL A 65 5.25 14.02 15.77
CA VAL A 65 5.67 13.25 14.62
C VAL A 65 4.61 13.37 13.52
N THR A 66 5.06 13.53 12.28
CA THR A 66 4.23 13.47 11.08
C THR A 66 4.81 12.44 10.13
N ILE A 67 3.98 11.55 9.62
CA ILE A 67 4.37 10.51 8.66
C ILE A 67 3.78 10.86 7.30
N GLU A 68 4.64 10.96 6.28
CA GLU A 68 4.22 11.24 4.90
C GLU A 68 4.36 9.98 4.05
N ILE A 69 3.24 9.40 3.60
CA ILE A 69 3.21 8.15 2.83
C ILE A 69 2.95 8.43 1.35
N ASN A 70 3.85 7.94 0.48
CA ASN A 70 3.73 8.03 -0.97
C ASN A 70 3.67 6.64 -1.61
N GLN A 71 2.53 6.25 -2.15
CA GLN A 71 2.31 4.95 -2.78
C GLN A 71 2.78 4.94 -4.24
N THR A 72 4.06 4.64 -4.46
CA THR A 72 4.77 4.75 -5.77
C THR A 72 5.15 3.40 -6.39
N GLY A 73 4.84 2.29 -5.73
CA GLY A 73 5.24 0.93 -6.09
C GLY A 73 6.55 0.49 -5.42
N SER A 74 6.69 -0.81 -5.15
CA SER A 74 7.79 -1.38 -4.35
C SER A 74 9.17 -1.00 -4.87
N SER A 75 9.40 -1.13 -6.18
CA SER A 75 10.71 -0.83 -6.77
C SER A 75 11.09 0.65 -6.69
N SER A 76 10.10 1.56 -6.73
CA SER A 76 10.33 3.00 -6.52
C SER A 76 10.68 3.28 -5.07
N GLY A 77 9.89 2.76 -4.11
CA GLY A 77 10.18 2.93 -2.69
C GLY A 77 11.54 2.41 -2.28
N ILE A 78 11.94 1.22 -2.75
CA ILE A 78 13.27 0.66 -2.53
C ILE A 78 14.36 1.60 -3.06
N LYS A 79 14.21 2.13 -4.29
CA LYS A 79 15.17 3.08 -4.88
C LYS A 79 15.23 4.40 -4.12
N ASP A 80 14.08 4.93 -3.71
CA ASP A 80 13.99 6.17 -2.94
C ASP A 80 14.72 6.02 -1.59
N THR A 81 14.55 4.88 -0.92
CA THR A 81 15.24 4.57 0.34
C THR A 81 16.75 4.39 0.12
N ILE A 82 17.18 3.68 -0.93
CA ILE A 82 18.61 3.53 -1.26
C ILE A 82 19.25 4.90 -1.52
N SER A 83 18.55 5.80 -2.22
CA SER A 83 19.06 7.15 -2.52
C SER A 83 18.99 8.10 -1.32
N GLY A 84 18.25 7.77 -0.27
CA GLY A 84 17.98 8.63 0.87
C GLY A 84 16.93 9.72 0.60
N THR A 85 16.10 9.54 -0.45
CA THR A 85 14.96 10.43 -0.73
C THR A 85 13.83 10.21 0.29
N THR A 86 13.63 8.97 0.72
CA THR A 86 12.73 8.59 1.81
C THR A 86 13.52 7.84 2.88
N GLU A 87 13.04 7.93 4.10
CA GLU A 87 13.65 7.27 5.25
C GLU A 87 13.31 5.78 5.27
N ILE A 88 12.03 5.46 5.00
CA ILE A 88 11.49 4.12 4.99
C ILE A 88 10.89 3.82 3.61
N GLY A 89 11.13 2.63 3.10
CA GLY A 89 10.50 2.10 1.89
C GLY A 89 9.50 1.00 2.23
N MET A 90 8.43 0.89 1.44
CA MET A 90 7.46 -0.20 1.52
C MET A 90 7.66 -1.17 0.36
N SER A 91 7.79 -2.46 0.65
CA SER A 91 7.85 -3.49 -0.37
C SER A 91 6.84 -4.62 -0.13
N SER A 92 6.25 -5.11 -1.20
CA SER A 92 5.34 -6.26 -1.22
C SER A 92 5.94 -7.43 -2.02
N ARG A 93 7.26 -7.55 -1.96
CA ARG A 93 8.08 -8.66 -2.45
C ARG A 93 9.36 -8.74 -1.65
N GLU A 94 10.02 -9.86 -1.73
CA GLU A 94 11.38 -10.00 -1.22
C GLU A 94 12.34 -8.98 -1.87
N LEU A 95 13.38 -8.61 -1.15
CA LEU A 95 14.49 -7.84 -1.72
C LEU A 95 15.36 -8.75 -2.59
N THR A 96 15.89 -8.21 -3.66
CA THR A 96 16.95 -8.89 -4.41
C THR A 96 18.26 -8.88 -3.62
N ASP A 97 19.20 -9.77 -3.96
CA ASP A 97 20.53 -9.83 -3.34
C ASP A 97 21.28 -8.49 -3.41
N GLU A 98 21.03 -7.67 -4.45
CA GLU A 98 21.66 -6.36 -4.59
C GLU A 98 21.00 -5.31 -3.68
N GLU A 99 19.69 -5.34 -3.54
CA GLU A 99 18.95 -4.45 -2.66
C GLU A 99 19.27 -4.74 -1.19
N SER A 100 19.33 -6.02 -0.79
CA SER A 100 19.65 -6.46 0.57
C SER A 100 21.07 -6.09 1.04
N LYS A 101 22.00 -5.81 0.12
CA LYS A 101 23.32 -5.26 0.47
C LYS A 101 23.26 -3.83 0.96
N ASN A 102 22.24 -3.09 0.56
CA ASN A 102 22.12 -1.66 0.80
C ASN A 102 21.08 -1.33 1.87
N LEU A 103 20.16 -2.24 2.14
CA LEU A 103 18.99 -2.03 3.00
C LEU A 103 18.90 -3.10 4.09
N LYS A 104 18.34 -2.68 5.22
CA LYS A 104 17.75 -3.57 6.22
C LYS A 104 16.28 -3.72 5.88
N GLU A 105 15.73 -4.89 6.18
CA GLU A 105 14.31 -5.19 6.01
C GLU A 105 13.68 -5.64 7.32
N VAL A 106 12.43 -5.27 7.48
CA VAL A 106 11.56 -5.70 8.58
C VAL A 106 10.27 -6.23 7.97
N THR A 107 9.96 -7.49 8.21
CA THR A 107 8.67 -8.05 7.85
C THR A 107 7.62 -7.56 8.86
N ILE A 108 6.59 -6.89 8.37
CA ILE A 108 5.49 -6.35 9.18
C ILE A 108 4.23 -7.18 9.11
N ALA A 109 4.06 -7.95 8.04
CA ALA A 109 2.94 -8.88 7.83
C ALA A 109 3.31 -9.91 6.76
N VAL A 110 2.54 -11.01 6.68
CA VAL A 110 2.54 -11.88 5.50
C VAL A 110 1.18 -11.78 4.80
N ASP A 111 1.20 -11.57 3.50
CA ASP A 111 0.03 -11.33 2.66
C ASP A 111 -0.18 -12.45 1.64
N GLY A 112 -1.43 -12.86 1.47
CA GLY A 112 -1.84 -13.68 0.34
C GLY A 112 -2.10 -12.82 -0.89
N ILE A 113 -1.63 -13.25 -2.06
CA ILE A 113 -2.03 -12.63 -3.32
C ILE A 113 -3.26 -13.37 -3.83
N GLY A 114 -4.44 -12.79 -3.61
CA GLY A 114 -5.70 -13.33 -4.12
C GLY A 114 -5.82 -13.16 -5.62
N VAL A 115 -6.22 -14.23 -6.31
CA VAL A 115 -6.65 -14.16 -7.72
C VAL A 115 -8.12 -13.76 -7.72
N VAL A 116 -8.43 -12.67 -8.39
CA VAL A 116 -9.74 -12.03 -8.30
C VAL A 116 -10.40 -11.91 -9.66
N VAL A 117 -11.72 -12.04 -9.65
CA VAL A 117 -12.60 -11.89 -10.81
C VAL A 117 -13.78 -11.00 -10.46
N ASN A 118 -14.52 -10.55 -11.46
CA ASN A 118 -15.78 -9.86 -11.20
C ASN A 118 -16.73 -10.78 -10.42
N LYS A 119 -17.51 -10.21 -9.50
CA LYS A 119 -18.45 -10.98 -8.65
C LYS A 119 -19.50 -11.80 -9.43
N ASN A 120 -19.79 -11.40 -10.68
CA ASN A 120 -20.71 -12.11 -11.57
C ASN A 120 -20.05 -13.31 -12.27
N ASN A 121 -18.72 -13.46 -12.19
CA ASN A 121 -18.02 -14.57 -12.83
C ASN A 121 -18.37 -15.90 -12.13
N PRO A 122 -18.79 -16.94 -12.86
CA PRO A 122 -19.18 -18.23 -12.28
C PRO A 122 -18.00 -19.10 -11.84
N VAL A 123 -16.77 -18.83 -12.30
CA VAL A 123 -15.57 -19.60 -11.98
C VAL A 123 -15.20 -19.39 -10.51
N LYS A 124 -15.09 -20.50 -9.75
CA LYS A 124 -14.83 -20.46 -8.30
C LYS A 124 -13.48 -21.05 -7.92
N ASN A 125 -12.82 -21.76 -8.83
CA ASN A 125 -11.54 -22.38 -8.59
C ASN A 125 -10.71 -22.42 -9.86
N LEU A 126 -9.41 -22.15 -9.73
CA LEU A 126 -8.40 -22.33 -10.79
C LEU A 126 -7.20 -23.06 -10.19
N THR A 127 -6.53 -23.88 -11.00
CA THR A 127 -5.23 -24.40 -10.60
C THR A 127 -4.13 -23.37 -10.83
N LEU A 128 -2.99 -23.51 -10.13
CA LEU A 128 -1.81 -22.66 -10.37
C LEU A 128 -1.39 -22.68 -11.84
N GLU A 129 -1.50 -23.82 -12.53
CA GLU A 129 -1.19 -23.94 -13.95
C GLU A 129 -2.19 -23.17 -14.81
N GLN A 130 -3.50 -23.28 -14.54
CA GLN A 130 -4.53 -22.52 -15.26
C GLN A 130 -4.34 -21.01 -15.06
N ILE A 131 -4.03 -20.56 -13.86
CA ILE A 131 -3.73 -19.15 -13.59
C ILE A 131 -2.54 -18.69 -14.44
N LYS A 132 -1.43 -19.42 -14.41
CA LYS A 132 -0.27 -19.14 -15.26
C LYS A 132 -0.65 -19.08 -16.74
N ASP A 133 -1.39 -20.06 -17.23
CA ASP A 133 -1.77 -20.16 -18.63
C ASP A 133 -2.71 -19.03 -19.07
N ILE A 134 -3.58 -18.55 -18.18
CA ILE A 134 -4.40 -17.34 -18.41
C ILE A 134 -3.49 -16.10 -18.52
N PHE A 135 -2.61 -15.88 -17.55
CA PHE A 135 -1.75 -14.69 -17.54
C PHE A 135 -0.68 -14.69 -18.63
N THR A 136 -0.36 -15.86 -19.20
CA THR A 136 0.54 -15.99 -20.36
C THR A 136 -0.18 -16.10 -21.69
N GLY A 137 -1.53 -16.07 -21.71
CA GLY A 137 -2.34 -16.06 -22.92
C GLY A 137 -2.46 -17.42 -23.62
N LYS A 138 -2.19 -18.52 -22.94
CA LYS A 138 -2.46 -19.87 -23.46
C LYS A 138 -3.94 -20.26 -23.28
N ILE A 139 -4.56 -19.83 -22.18
CA ILE A 139 -6.00 -19.90 -21.95
C ILE A 139 -6.54 -18.49 -22.13
N THR A 140 -7.48 -18.31 -23.07
CA THR A 140 -7.98 -16.99 -23.46
C THR A 140 -9.50 -16.86 -23.34
N ASN A 141 -10.19 -17.96 -23.06
CA ASN A 141 -11.64 -18.00 -22.95
C ASN A 141 -12.06 -18.68 -21.64
N TRP A 142 -13.01 -18.09 -20.95
CA TRP A 142 -13.51 -18.61 -19.67
C TRP A 142 -14.11 -20.02 -19.80
N SER A 143 -14.65 -20.39 -20.96
CA SER A 143 -15.18 -21.75 -21.21
C SER A 143 -14.12 -22.86 -21.07
N GLU A 144 -12.84 -22.55 -21.25
CA GLU A 144 -11.74 -23.49 -21.09
C GLU A 144 -11.49 -23.88 -19.62
N VAL A 145 -12.01 -23.08 -18.69
CA VAL A 145 -11.87 -23.28 -17.25
C VAL A 145 -13.21 -23.37 -16.52
N GLY A 146 -14.27 -23.71 -17.25
CA GLY A 146 -15.60 -23.98 -16.69
C GLY A 146 -16.50 -22.75 -16.54
N GLY A 147 -16.11 -21.63 -17.12
CA GLY A 147 -16.91 -20.41 -17.19
C GLY A 147 -17.78 -20.31 -18.44
N GLU A 148 -18.29 -19.12 -18.71
CA GLU A 148 -19.06 -18.81 -19.91
C GLU A 148 -18.15 -18.72 -21.16
N ASP A 149 -18.74 -18.87 -22.36
CA ASP A 149 -18.01 -18.65 -23.62
C ASP A 149 -17.78 -17.16 -23.86
N LYS A 150 -16.77 -16.61 -23.16
CA LYS A 150 -16.36 -15.21 -23.20
C LYS A 150 -14.83 -15.10 -23.13
N GLU A 151 -14.27 -14.13 -23.85
CA GLU A 151 -12.84 -13.83 -23.81
C GLU A 151 -12.44 -13.35 -22.40
N ILE A 152 -11.29 -13.84 -21.90
CA ILE A 152 -10.72 -13.43 -20.62
C ILE A 152 -10.01 -12.08 -20.81
N VAL A 153 -10.34 -11.12 -19.95
CA VAL A 153 -9.65 -9.83 -19.87
C VAL A 153 -8.65 -9.87 -18.72
N VAL A 154 -7.38 -10.01 -19.05
CA VAL A 154 -6.30 -10.04 -18.05
C VAL A 154 -5.98 -8.63 -17.57
N VAL A 155 -6.04 -8.43 -16.26
CA VAL A 155 -5.65 -7.19 -15.58
C VAL A 155 -4.36 -7.44 -14.80
N SER A 156 -3.30 -6.76 -15.17
CA SER A 156 -1.97 -6.88 -14.57
C SER A 156 -1.51 -5.56 -13.97
N ARG A 157 -0.34 -5.59 -13.38
CA ARG A 157 0.29 -4.42 -12.75
C ARG A 157 1.47 -3.93 -13.57
N GLU A 158 1.85 -2.70 -13.31
CA GLU A 158 2.98 -1.98 -13.91
C GLU A 158 4.33 -2.63 -13.57
N GLU A 159 5.35 -2.25 -14.35
CA GLU A 159 6.73 -2.54 -14.01
C GLU A 159 7.12 -1.81 -12.72
N GLY A 160 7.73 -2.55 -11.78
CA GLY A 160 8.04 -1.99 -10.45
C GLY A 160 7.02 -2.34 -9.36
N SER A 161 5.87 -2.94 -9.72
CA SER A 161 4.94 -3.51 -8.75
C SER A 161 5.54 -4.75 -8.07
N GLY A 162 5.70 -4.70 -6.74
CA GLY A 162 6.12 -5.86 -5.96
C GLY A 162 5.11 -7.00 -6.04
N THR A 163 3.81 -6.69 -6.09
CA THR A 163 2.75 -7.69 -6.27
C THR A 163 2.90 -8.45 -7.57
N ARG A 164 3.18 -7.74 -8.67
CA ARG A 164 3.44 -8.38 -9.96
C ARG A 164 4.67 -9.27 -9.89
N THR A 165 5.76 -8.77 -9.35
CA THR A 165 7.02 -9.52 -9.24
C THR A 165 6.79 -10.80 -8.44
N ALA A 166 6.24 -10.72 -7.23
CA ALA A 166 5.97 -11.90 -6.40
C ALA A 166 5.01 -12.89 -7.09
N PHE A 167 3.95 -12.41 -7.73
CA PHE A 167 3.00 -13.25 -8.47
C PHE A 167 3.66 -13.99 -9.62
N GLN A 168 4.51 -13.31 -10.40
CA GLN A 168 5.25 -13.90 -11.52
C GLN A 168 6.27 -14.94 -11.06
N GLU A 169 7.00 -14.65 -9.98
CA GLU A 169 7.99 -15.56 -9.39
C GLU A 169 7.32 -16.85 -8.89
N ILE A 170 6.23 -16.72 -8.12
CA ILE A 170 5.51 -17.88 -7.57
C ILE A 170 4.93 -18.76 -8.70
N LEU A 171 4.38 -18.16 -9.74
CA LEU A 171 3.82 -18.88 -10.88
C LEU A 171 4.89 -19.28 -11.93
N ASN A 172 6.14 -18.87 -11.72
CA ASN A 172 7.28 -19.19 -12.58
C ASN A 172 7.03 -18.81 -14.07
N TYR A 173 6.78 -17.51 -14.33
CA TYR A 173 6.74 -16.92 -15.66
C TYR A 173 7.33 -15.49 -15.62
N SER A 174 7.84 -15.03 -16.77
CA SER A 174 8.50 -13.73 -16.83
C SER A 174 7.55 -12.60 -17.29
N THR A 175 8.01 -11.37 -17.15
CA THR A 175 7.28 -10.19 -17.65
C THR A 175 7.01 -10.29 -19.15
N GLU A 176 7.98 -10.80 -19.92
CA GLU A 176 7.87 -10.96 -21.38
C GLU A 176 6.82 -12.00 -21.79
N ASP A 177 6.55 -12.98 -20.91
CA ASP A 177 5.55 -14.02 -21.12
C ASP A 177 4.12 -13.51 -20.88
N THR A 178 3.95 -12.37 -20.19
CA THR A 178 2.62 -11.80 -19.93
C THR A 178 1.88 -11.54 -21.24
N VAL A 179 0.60 -11.94 -21.29
CA VAL A 179 -0.25 -11.74 -22.46
C VAL A 179 -0.24 -10.29 -22.91
N LYS A 180 -0.08 -10.06 -24.23
CA LYS A 180 0.23 -8.73 -24.78
C LYS A 180 -0.91 -7.71 -24.70
N ASN A 181 -2.15 -8.18 -24.61
CA ASN A 181 -3.35 -7.35 -24.47
C ASN A 181 -3.79 -7.19 -23.00
N ALA A 182 -2.97 -7.57 -22.04
CA ALA A 182 -3.26 -7.32 -20.62
C ALA A 182 -3.44 -5.83 -20.35
N ILE A 183 -4.47 -5.48 -19.58
CA ILE A 183 -4.66 -4.13 -19.06
C ILE A 183 -3.68 -3.93 -17.90
N VAL A 184 -2.84 -2.92 -17.99
CA VAL A 184 -1.81 -2.64 -16.99
C VAL A 184 -2.20 -1.42 -16.15
N ASN A 185 -2.31 -1.60 -14.83
CA ASN A 185 -2.62 -0.55 -13.86
C ASN A 185 -1.42 -0.25 -12.95
N ASN A 186 -1.37 0.97 -12.44
CA ASN A 186 -0.27 1.45 -11.60
C ASN A 186 -0.55 1.40 -10.07
N SER A 187 -1.67 0.82 -9.65
CA SER A 187 -1.97 0.63 -8.23
C SER A 187 -2.89 -0.57 -7.99
N THR A 188 -2.90 -1.08 -6.75
CA THR A 188 -3.80 -2.15 -6.31
C THR A 188 -5.26 -1.70 -6.41
N GLY A 189 -5.58 -0.47 -5.98
CA GLY A 189 -6.93 0.08 -6.07
C GLY A 189 -7.44 0.19 -7.51
N ALA A 190 -6.61 0.66 -8.46
CA ALA A 190 -7.00 0.71 -9.87
C ALA A 190 -7.25 -0.69 -10.47
N THR A 191 -6.46 -1.70 -10.05
CA THR A 191 -6.69 -3.09 -10.45
C THR A 191 -8.03 -3.60 -9.93
N LYS A 192 -8.39 -3.30 -8.67
CA LYS A 192 -9.69 -3.66 -8.08
C LYS A 192 -10.85 -3.08 -8.88
N VAL A 193 -10.82 -1.78 -9.17
CA VAL A 193 -11.86 -1.10 -9.96
C VAL A 193 -12.01 -1.73 -11.36
N MET A 194 -10.91 -2.06 -12.02
CA MET A 194 -10.97 -2.70 -13.36
C MET A 194 -11.62 -4.08 -13.32
N VAL A 195 -11.37 -4.87 -12.26
CA VAL A 195 -12.01 -6.18 -12.07
C VAL A 195 -13.49 -6.03 -11.72
N GLU A 196 -13.81 -5.04 -10.87
CA GLU A 196 -15.19 -4.74 -10.49
C GLU A 196 -16.05 -4.30 -11.68
N GLU A 197 -15.53 -3.48 -12.58
CA GLU A 197 -16.27 -2.91 -13.70
C GLU A 197 -16.34 -3.81 -14.93
N ASN A 198 -15.62 -4.95 -14.97
CA ASN A 198 -15.54 -5.83 -16.14
C ASN A 198 -15.85 -7.28 -15.79
N ASP A 199 -17.02 -7.77 -16.20
CA ASP A 199 -17.52 -9.14 -15.94
C ASP A 199 -16.55 -10.24 -16.42
N ASN A 200 -15.68 -9.95 -17.39
CA ASN A 200 -14.75 -10.92 -17.97
C ASN A 200 -13.32 -10.77 -17.42
N ALA A 201 -13.10 -9.86 -16.48
CA ALA A 201 -11.77 -9.59 -15.95
C ALA A 201 -11.28 -10.66 -14.97
N ILE A 202 -9.97 -10.87 -15.00
CA ILE A 202 -9.20 -11.56 -13.97
C ILE A 202 -8.00 -10.69 -13.60
N GLY A 203 -7.73 -10.56 -12.31
CA GLY A 203 -6.59 -9.82 -11.77
C GLY A 203 -6.01 -10.50 -10.54
N TYR A 204 -5.07 -9.85 -9.89
CA TYR A 204 -4.48 -10.31 -8.64
C TYR A 204 -4.17 -9.12 -7.73
N MET A 205 -4.34 -9.30 -6.44
CA MET A 205 -4.09 -8.27 -5.43
C MET A 205 -3.90 -8.88 -4.04
N SER A 206 -3.48 -8.06 -3.06
CA SER A 206 -3.48 -8.44 -1.65
C SER A 206 -4.87 -8.89 -1.19
N ILE A 207 -4.92 -9.93 -0.33
CA ILE A 207 -6.18 -10.38 0.27
C ILE A 207 -6.84 -9.30 1.12
N GLY A 208 -6.08 -8.38 1.72
CA GLY A 208 -6.59 -7.23 2.46
C GLY A 208 -7.42 -6.23 1.62
N TYR A 209 -7.32 -6.30 0.28
CA TYR A 209 -8.13 -5.47 -0.63
C TYR A 209 -9.44 -6.11 -1.08
N ILE A 210 -9.65 -7.39 -0.77
CA ILE A 210 -10.80 -8.16 -1.26
C ILE A 210 -12.01 -7.91 -0.37
N ASP A 211 -13.08 -7.39 -0.95
CA ASP A 211 -14.37 -7.17 -0.31
C ASP A 211 -15.53 -7.64 -1.19
N ASP A 212 -16.76 -7.34 -0.81
CA ASP A 212 -17.99 -7.77 -1.50
C ASP A 212 -18.16 -7.20 -2.92
N SER A 213 -17.29 -6.29 -3.37
CA SER A 213 -17.35 -5.71 -4.72
C SER A 213 -16.78 -6.62 -5.81
N ILE A 214 -15.86 -7.51 -5.44
CA ILE A 214 -15.18 -8.49 -6.31
C ILE A 214 -15.25 -9.89 -5.70
N ALA A 215 -14.89 -10.91 -6.49
CA ALA A 215 -14.82 -12.28 -6.00
C ALA A 215 -13.38 -12.81 -6.07
N SER A 216 -12.93 -13.48 -5.01
CA SER A 216 -11.72 -14.30 -5.05
C SER A 216 -12.05 -15.68 -5.60
N VAL A 217 -11.18 -16.22 -6.44
CA VAL A 217 -11.22 -17.63 -6.84
C VAL A 217 -10.28 -18.45 -5.97
N ASN A 218 -10.72 -19.66 -5.60
CA ASN A 218 -9.84 -20.60 -4.92
C ASN A 218 -8.67 -21.00 -5.83
N VAL A 219 -7.52 -21.23 -5.24
CA VAL A 219 -6.34 -21.74 -5.95
C VAL A 219 -6.10 -23.17 -5.50
N ASP A 220 -6.16 -24.13 -6.44
CA ASP A 220 -6.08 -25.56 -6.14
C ASP A 220 -7.04 -26.00 -5.01
N TRP A 221 -8.26 -25.43 -5.02
CA TRP A 221 -9.32 -25.61 -4.03
C TRP A 221 -9.05 -24.99 -2.64
N VAL A 222 -8.02 -24.17 -2.51
CA VAL A 222 -7.70 -23.44 -1.28
C VAL A 222 -8.15 -21.99 -1.41
N GLU A 223 -8.91 -21.53 -0.44
CA GLU A 223 -9.39 -20.15 -0.36
C GLU A 223 -8.27 -19.19 0.05
N ALA A 224 -8.26 -17.99 -0.52
CA ALA A 224 -7.31 -16.94 -0.19
C ALA A 224 -7.69 -16.24 1.13
N THR A 225 -7.37 -16.85 2.26
CA THR A 225 -7.62 -16.33 3.61
C THR A 225 -6.33 -16.22 4.42
N ALA A 226 -6.30 -15.35 5.43
CA ALA A 226 -5.16 -15.21 6.33
C ALA A 226 -4.80 -16.57 6.99
N ASP A 227 -5.79 -17.35 7.41
CA ASP A 227 -5.55 -18.68 8.02
C ASP A 227 -4.88 -19.64 7.06
N ASN A 228 -5.32 -19.72 5.80
CA ASN A 228 -4.72 -20.59 4.79
C ASN A 228 -3.34 -20.09 4.33
N VAL A 229 -3.10 -18.78 4.37
CA VAL A 229 -1.77 -18.19 4.19
C VAL A 229 -0.85 -18.60 5.35
N LYS A 230 -1.32 -18.41 6.58
CA LYS A 230 -0.56 -18.76 7.81
C LYS A 230 -0.22 -20.23 7.89
N SER A 231 -1.13 -21.12 7.52
CA SER A 231 -0.88 -22.56 7.49
C SER A 231 0.03 -23.01 6.33
N GLY A 232 0.25 -22.12 5.33
CA GLY A 232 0.98 -22.44 4.11
C GLY A 232 0.20 -23.32 3.13
N GLU A 233 -1.11 -23.50 3.32
CA GLU A 233 -1.98 -24.18 2.36
C GLU A 233 -2.19 -23.30 1.11
N TYR A 234 -2.44 -22.00 1.29
CA TYR A 234 -2.49 -21.05 0.18
C TYR A 234 -1.08 -20.69 -0.29
N LYS A 235 -0.77 -21.01 -1.56
CA LYS A 235 0.61 -20.96 -2.06
C LYS A 235 1.05 -19.62 -2.61
N ILE A 236 0.12 -18.73 -2.98
CA ILE A 236 0.44 -17.43 -3.56
C ILE A 236 0.53 -16.40 -2.41
N GLN A 237 1.66 -16.37 -1.72
CA GLN A 237 1.89 -15.52 -0.56
C GLN A 237 3.27 -14.83 -0.62
N ARG A 238 3.41 -13.74 0.12
CA ARG A 238 4.61 -12.90 0.13
C ARG A 238 4.72 -12.11 1.44
N PRO A 239 5.91 -11.61 1.80
CA PRO A 239 6.03 -10.68 2.91
C PRO A 239 5.56 -9.27 2.50
N PHE A 240 5.08 -8.52 3.49
CA PHE A 240 5.04 -7.07 3.49
C PHE A 240 6.24 -6.56 4.30
N LEU A 241 7.08 -5.77 3.65
CA LEU A 241 8.34 -5.31 4.20
C LEU A 241 8.35 -3.79 4.35
N LEU A 242 8.90 -3.32 5.47
CA LEU A 242 9.52 -2.01 5.56
C LEU A 242 11.02 -2.16 5.38
N VAL A 243 11.61 -1.23 4.64
CA VAL A 243 13.05 -1.24 4.35
C VAL A 243 13.67 0.11 4.67
N TYR A 244 14.89 0.12 5.17
CA TYR A 244 15.63 1.33 5.52
C TYR A 244 17.13 1.14 5.39
N LYS A 245 17.89 2.24 5.29
CA LYS A 245 19.35 2.17 5.30
C LYS A 245 19.88 2.07 6.72
N GLU A 246 20.84 1.19 6.94
CA GLU A 246 21.52 1.08 8.24
C GLU A 246 22.15 2.42 8.63
N GLY A 247 21.81 2.90 9.83
CA GLY A 247 22.30 4.18 10.38
C GLY A 247 21.65 5.44 9.79
N ALA A 248 20.61 5.32 8.96
CA ALA A 248 19.85 6.45 8.42
C ALA A 248 18.43 6.56 8.98
N LEU A 249 17.97 5.54 9.72
CA LEU A 249 16.68 5.56 10.40
C LEU A 249 16.75 6.50 11.61
N SER A 250 15.78 7.40 11.73
CA SER A 250 15.61 8.28 12.89
C SER A 250 15.14 7.51 14.13
N GLU A 251 15.20 8.14 15.30
CA GLU A 251 14.67 7.56 16.54
C GLU A 251 13.14 7.36 16.40
N GLU A 252 12.44 8.35 15.87
CA GLU A 252 11.01 8.31 15.63
C GLU A 252 10.62 7.27 14.56
N GLY A 253 11.44 7.11 13.49
CA GLY A 253 11.26 6.07 12.49
C GLY A 253 11.41 4.66 13.07
N GLN A 254 12.36 4.47 14.00
CA GLN A 254 12.49 3.21 14.73
C GLN A 254 11.29 2.97 15.66
N GLU A 255 10.84 4.01 16.39
CA GLU A 255 9.65 3.91 17.26
C GLU A 255 8.39 3.55 16.46
N PHE A 256 8.25 4.07 15.23
CA PHE A 256 7.14 3.69 14.34
C PHE A 256 7.21 2.23 13.91
N ILE A 257 8.39 1.73 13.51
CA ILE A 257 8.57 0.30 13.20
C ILE A 257 8.29 -0.57 14.42
N ASP A 258 8.78 -0.18 15.59
CA ASP A 258 8.55 -0.91 16.85
C ASP A 258 7.06 -0.92 17.24
N PHE A 259 6.34 0.18 16.96
CA PHE A 259 4.89 0.26 17.14
C PHE A 259 4.15 -0.74 16.22
N ILE A 260 4.48 -0.80 14.93
CA ILE A 260 3.87 -1.75 13.99
C ILE A 260 4.09 -3.20 14.46
N LEU A 261 5.27 -3.51 15.01
CA LEU A 261 5.61 -4.85 15.53
C LEU A 261 5.04 -5.13 16.93
N SER A 262 4.46 -4.13 17.60
CA SER A 262 3.82 -4.32 18.91
C SER A 262 2.51 -5.09 18.81
N ASP A 263 2.00 -5.59 19.94
CA ASP A 263 0.69 -6.25 20.03
C ASP A 263 -0.43 -5.37 19.41
N LYS A 264 -0.31 -4.04 19.54
CA LYS A 264 -1.30 -3.08 19.03
C LYS A 264 -1.22 -2.97 17.50
N GLY A 265 -0.03 -2.78 16.93
CA GLY A 265 0.15 -2.75 15.49
C GLY A 265 -0.23 -4.10 14.86
N GLN A 266 0.18 -5.20 15.46
CA GLN A 266 -0.17 -6.52 14.95
C GLN A 266 -1.68 -6.84 15.06
N ALA A 267 -2.42 -6.18 15.96
CA ALA A 267 -3.88 -6.25 15.95
C ALA A 267 -4.47 -5.56 14.70
N ILE A 268 -3.92 -4.42 14.26
CA ILE A 268 -4.32 -3.75 13.00
C ILE A 268 -4.03 -4.66 11.80
N VAL A 269 -2.85 -5.30 11.77
CA VAL A 269 -2.51 -6.30 10.72
C VAL A 269 -3.58 -7.40 10.63
N ALA A 270 -4.02 -7.94 11.77
CA ALA A 270 -5.04 -8.99 11.81
C ALA A 270 -6.43 -8.49 11.37
N GLU A 271 -6.81 -7.25 11.71
CA GLU A 271 -8.07 -6.63 11.29
C GLU A 271 -8.13 -6.44 9.76
N GLU A 272 -6.99 -6.23 9.10
CA GLU A 272 -6.86 -6.12 7.66
C GLU A 272 -6.77 -7.48 6.93
N ASN A 273 -7.13 -8.58 7.59
CA ASN A 273 -7.07 -9.95 7.06
C ASN A 273 -5.68 -10.39 6.58
N LEU A 274 -4.63 -9.83 7.17
CA LEU A 274 -3.24 -10.20 6.91
C LEU A 274 -2.73 -11.12 8.03
N VAL A 275 -1.64 -11.82 7.75
CA VAL A 275 -1.00 -12.71 8.75
C VAL A 275 -0.01 -11.89 9.57
N THR A 276 -0.19 -11.92 10.88
CA THR A 276 0.71 -11.28 11.84
C THR A 276 2.10 -11.92 11.85
N VAL A 277 3.11 -11.13 12.24
CA VAL A 277 4.44 -11.60 12.56
C VAL A 277 4.61 -11.72 14.08
N ASP A 278 5.38 -12.73 14.52
CA ASP A 278 5.64 -12.98 15.97
C ASP A 278 6.77 -12.07 16.49
#